data_7a70b78ce4186417392270feccbdc566
#
_entry.id   7a70b78ce4186417392270feccbdc566
#
_cell.length_a   1.000
_cell.length_b   1.000
_cell.length_c   1.000
_cell.angle_alpha   90.00
_cell.angle_beta   90.00
_cell.angle_gamma   90.00
#
_symmetry.space_group_name_H-M   'P 1'
#
loop_
_entity.id
_entity.type
_entity.pdbx_description
1 polymer ?
#
loop_
_entity_poly.entity_id
_entity_poly.type
_entity_poly.pdbx_seq_one_letter_code
_entity_poly.pdbx_strand_id
1 'polypeptide(L)'
;MSQREELRTELLDLIETNKEGFAAGTPETQRIDALIDELIEQTPYPNALDHSNVYKGHWAGSYFSFGRLVGGDGATDQGAGVTTSLKVFSMGRLPDVPATQVYSGLEIEPESGAYNFYGRLKIGESQIDSHHLTYGRFERREENPDRFFVEFDKFEIAPVDPDMSLEDYREAIGVGPEEELSAVFSPSPKLWSHVAYMDDDIRIQLGQMGGHYVMLRTDLPMYALEYAKGNKIDPQIKPVV
;
A
#
# COMPACT_ATOMS: atom_id res chain seq x y z
N MET A 1 4.05 14.58 -27.49
CA MET A 1 3.83 14.15 -26.10
C MET A 1 3.52 15.41 -25.31
N SER A 2 2.53 15.42 -24.45
CA SER A 2 2.26 16.59 -23.59
C SER A 2 3.29 16.61 -22.44
N GLN A 3 3.49 17.79 -21.83
CA GLN A 3 4.39 17.91 -20.67
C GLN A 3 3.99 16.93 -19.54
N ARG A 4 2.70 16.75 -19.29
CA ARG A 4 2.19 15.78 -18.31
C ARG A 4 2.59 14.34 -18.65
N GLU A 5 2.54 13.94 -19.92
CA GLU A 5 2.96 12.59 -20.36
C GLU A 5 4.48 12.40 -20.19
N GLU A 6 5.28 13.43 -20.41
CA GLU A 6 6.72 13.38 -20.19
C GLU A 6 7.05 13.20 -18.71
N LEU A 7 6.41 13.96 -17.83
CA LEU A 7 6.58 13.86 -16.38
C LEU A 7 6.15 12.47 -15.86
N ARG A 8 5.02 11.95 -16.35
CA ARG A 8 4.55 10.59 -15.98
C ARG A 8 5.56 9.54 -16.38
N THR A 9 6.05 9.61 -17.62
CA THR A 9 7.02 8.64 -18.13
C THR A 9 8.29 8.67 -17.28
N GLU A 10 8.84 9.85 -17.03
CA GLU A 10 10.05 9.97 -16.21
C GLU A 10 9.85 9.45 -14.79
N LEU A 11 8.70 9.75 -14.16
CA LEU A 11 8.37 9.26 -12.82
C LEU A 11 8.34 7.73 -12.78
N LEU A 12 7.63 7.11 -13.73
CA LEU A 12 7.50 5.66 -13.78
C LEU A 12 8.82 4.96 -14.10
N ASP A 13 9.62 5.52 -15.00
CA ASP A 13 10.95 5.00 -15.33
C ASP A 13 11.90 5.03 -14.13
N LEU A 14 11.87 6.11 -13.35
CA LEU A 14 12.65 6.20 -12.12
C LEU A 14 12.22 5.15 -11.08
N ILE A 15 10.91 5.01 -10.87
CA ILE A 15 10.37 4.01 -9.95
C ILE A 15 10.76 2.59 -10.40
N GLU A 16 10.58 2.28 -11.69
CA GLU A 16 10.88 0.97 -12.26
C GLU A 16 12.37 0.62 -12.17
N THR A 17 13.26 1.59 -12.42
CA THR A 17 14.72 1.39 -12.38
C THR A 17 15.22 1.11 -10.96
N ASN A 18 14.47 1.53 -9.94
CA ASN A 18 14.89 1.45 -8.54
C ASN A 18 13.93 0.59 -7.70
N LYS A 19 13.43 -0.51 -8.26
CA LYS A 19 12.45 -1.43 -7.62
C LYS A 19 12.88 -1.96 -6.25
N GLU A 20 14.17 -2.02 -5.97
CA GLU A 20 14.70 -2.51 -4.69
C GLU A 20 14.58 -1.48 -3.55
N GLY A 21 14.02 -0.31 -3.85
CA GLY A 21 13.81 0.76 -2.90
C GLY A 21 14.82 1.88 -3.01
N PHE A 22 14.50 2.99 -2.38
CA PHE A 22 15.33 4.19 -2.39
C PHE A 22 15.74 4.54 -0.97
N ALA A 23 16.98 4.91 -0.78
CA ALA A 23 17.37 5.57 0.45
C ALA A 23 16.82 7.00 0.46
N ALA A 24 16.18 7.41 1.54
CA ALA A 24 15.64 8.76 1.68
C ALA A 24 16.73 9.82 1.46
N GLY A 25 16.38 10.87 0.72
CA GLY A 25 17.28 12.01 0.46
C GLY A 25 18.31 11.79 -0.65
N THR A 26 18.25 10.68 -1.37
CA THR A 26 19.08 10.48 -2.57
C THR A 26 18.65 11.41 -3.71
N PRO A 27 19.49 11.65 -4.72
CA PRO A 27 19.10 12.42 -5.90
C PRO A 27 17.86 11.87 -6.59
N GLU A 28 17.71 10.53 -6.62
CA GLU A 28 16.57 9.84 -7.22
C GLU A 28 15.27 10.14 -6.46
N THR A 29 15.26 10.04 -5.13
CA THR A 29 14.07 10.36 -4.33
C THR A 29 13.72 11.84 -4.38
N GLN A 30 14.72 12.74 -4.44
CA GLN A 30 14.50 14.17 -4.65
C GLN A 30 13.89 14.45 -6.03
N ARG A 31 14.33 13.71 -7.06
CA ARG A 31 13.75 13.85 -8.40
C ARG A 31 12.32 13.32 -8.46
N ILE A 32 12.03 12.20 -7.80
CA ILE A 32 10.66 11.66 -7.68
C ILE A 32 9.76 12.68 -7.00
N ASP A 33 10.18 13.29 -5.89
CA ASP A 33 9.39 14.32 -5.23
C ASP A 33 9.10 15.52 -6.13
N ALA A 34 10.12 16.01 -6.86
CA ALA A 34 9.94 17.12 -7.79
C ALA A 34 8.96 16.77 -8.93
N LEU A 35 9.04 15.54 -9.47
CA LEU A 35 8.11 15.07 -10.50
C LEU A 35 6.68 14.96 -9.97
N ILE A 36 6.52 14.52 -8.73
CA ILE A 36 5.21 14.47 -8.06
C ILE A 36 4.63 15.88 -7.93
N ASP A 37 5.41 16.84 -7.45
CA ASP A 37 4.98 18.21 -7.29
C ASP A 37 4.56 18.84 -8.64
N GLU A 38 5.36 18.63 -9.69
CA GLU A 38 5.03 19.11 -11.03
C GLU A 38 3.78 18.45 -11.62
N LEU A 39 3.54 17.14 -11.34
CA LEU A 39 2.34 16.43 -11.76
C LEU A 39 1.08 16.89 -11.03
N ILE A 40 1.18 17.19 -9.73
CA ILE A 40 0.06 17.69 -8.93
C ILE A 40 -0.51 18.98 -9.54
N GLU A 41 0.35 19.88 -10.03
CA GLU A 41 -0.08 21.10 -10.70
C GLU A 41 -0.83 20.85 -12.02
N GLN A 42 -0.68 19.67 -12.60
CA GLN A 42 -1.27 19.28 -13.89
C GLN A 42 -2.35 18.20 -13.76
N THR A 43 -2.90 17.98 -12.55
CA THR A 43 -3.93 16.98 -12.34
C THR A 43 -5.16 17.23 -13.21
N PRO A 44 -5.63 16.25 -13.98
CA PRO A 44 -6.87 16.42 -14.77
C PRO A 44 -8.13 16.37 -13.91
N TYR A 45 -8.02 15.87 -12.67
CA TYR A 45 -9.12 15.77 -11.72
C TYR A 45 -8.77 16.49 -10.42
N PRO A 46 -8.84 17.85 -10.37
CA PRO A 46 -8.42 18.63 -9.20
C PRO A 46 -9.20 18.30 -7.92
N ASN A 47 -10.43 17.81 -8.04
CA ASN A 47 -11.24 17.29 -6.93
C ASN A 47 -11.49 15.81 -7.16
N ALA A 48 -10.45 15.01 -7.09
CA ALA A 48 -10.49 13.58 -7.44
C ALA A 48 -11.66 12.82 -6.80
N LEU A 49 -12.01 13.15 -5.57
CA LEU A 49 -13.10 12.51 -4.83
C LEU A 49 -14.51 12.77 -5.41
N ASP A 50 -14.67 13.77 -6.28
CA ASP A 50 -15.94 14.04 -6.98
C ASP A 50 -16.09 13.17 -8.23
N HIS A 51 -15.04 12.44 -8.60
CA HIS A 51 -14.98 11.56 -9.76
C HIS A 51 -14.93 10.09 -9.34
N SER A 52 -15.99 9.61 -8.66
CA SER A 52 -16.02 8.25 -8.08
C SER A 52 -15.74 7.14 -9.10
N ASN A 53 -16.14 7.33 -10.35
CA ASN A 53 -15.86 6.41 -11.45
C ASN A 53 -14.37 6.33 -11.82
N VAL A 54 -13.58 7.35 -11.49
CA VAL A 54 -12.14 7.38 -11.75
C VAL A 54 -11.37 6.86 -10.54
N TYR A 55 -11.70 7.29 -9.31
CA TYR A 55 -10.91 6.86 -8.17
C TYR A 55 -11.27 5.49 -7.61
N LYS A 56 -12.45 4.94 -7.91
CA LYS A 56 -12.83 3.58 -7.51
C LYS A 56 -12.02 2.53 -8.28
N GLY A 57 -11.89 1.34 -7.69
CA GLY A 57 -11.27 0.18 -8.32
C GLY A 57 -10.00 -0.28 -7.63
N HIS A 58 -9.16 -0.96 -8.38
CA HIS A 58 -7.96 -1.59 -7.87
C HIS A 58 -6.71 -0.82 -8.28
N TRP A 59 -5.82 -0.63 -7.33
CA TRP A 59 -4.61 0.16 -7.49
C TRP A 59 -3.41 -0.61 -6.96
N ALA A 60 -2.39 -0.81 -7.79
CA ALA A 60 -1.12 -1.40 -7.39
C ALA A 60 -0.18 -0.31 -6.89
N GLY A 61 0.40 -0.51 -5.71
CA GLY A 61 1.39 0.40 -5.16
C GLY A 61 2.73 0.25 -5.87
N SER A 62 3.25 1.35 -6.38
CA SER A 62 4.53 1.39 -7.09
C SER A 62 5.62 2.10 -6.30
N TYR A 63 5.26 3.12 -5.51
CA TYR A 63 6.20 3.84 -4.67
C TYR A 63 5.52 4.35 -3.41
N PHE A 64 6.20 4.23 -2.28
CA PHE A 64 5.73 4.71 -0.98
C PHE A 64 6.88 5.41 -0.24
N SER A 65 6.71 6.66 0.12
CA SER A 65 7.64 7.36 1.00
C SER A 65 7.09 7.49 2.41
N PHE A 66 7.31 6.49 3.23
CA PHE A 66 6.92 6.53 4.65
C PHE A 66 7.90 7.32 5.53
N GLY A 67 9.09 7.61 5.02
CA GLY A 67 10.24 7.90 5.83
C GLY A 67 10.29 9.24 6.51
N ARG A 68 9.58 10.25 6.03
CA ARG A 68 9.82 11.63 6.47
C ARG A 68 9.25 11.96 7.85
N LEU A 69 8.25 11.21 8.33
CA LEU A 69 7.61 11.48 9.61
C LEU A 69 7.79 10.37 10.65
N VAL A 70 8.13 9.17 10.25
CA VAL A 70 8.43 8.08 11.20
C VAL A 70 9.84 8.19 11.76
N GLY A 71 10.52 9.26 11.38
CA GLY A 71 11.74 9.83 11.94
C GLY A 71 12.67 8.86 12.65
N GLY A 72 13.58 8.26 11.91
CA GLY A 72 14.75 7.60 12.43
C GLY A 72 15.86 7.70 11.41
N ASP A 73 17.09 7.78 11.86
CA ASP A 73 18.26 7.64 11.01
C ASP A 73 18.19 6.28 10.30
N GLY A 74 17.82 6.27 9.04
CA GLY A 74 17.62 5.05 8.23
C GLY A 74 16.22 4.85 7.66
N ALA A 75 15.35 5.84 7.75
CA ALA A 75 14.10 5.85 7.02
C ALA A 75 14.39 5.71 5.51
N THR A 76 13.85 4.67 4.91
CA THR A 76 13.93 4.44 3.46
C THR A 76 12.60 4.80 2.84
N ASP A 77 12.63 5.51 1.73
CA ASP A 77 11.47 5.63 0.86
C ASP A 77 11.26 4.26 0.23
N GLN A 78 10.05 3.72 0.37
CA GLN A 78 9.83 2.31 0.09
C GLN A 78 9.31 2.08 -1.32
N GLY A 79 10.13 1.39 -2.12
CA GLY A 79 9.61 0.57 -3.20
C GLY A 79 9.37 -0.87 -2.74
N ALA A 80 8.98 -1.76 -3.62
CA ALA A 80 9.00 -3.19 -3.36
C ALA A 80 10.42 -3.62 -2.96
N GLY A 81 10.54 -4.51 -1.97
CA GLY A 81 11.84 -5.04 -1.52
C GLY A 81 12.40 -4.44 -0.25
N VAL A 82 11.80 -3.40 0.31
CA VAL A 82 12.28 -2.85 1.58
C VAL A 82 11.89 -3.74 2.75
N THR A 83 12.90 -4.17 3.51
CA THR A 83 12.71 -4.95 4.72
C THR A 83 12.33 -4.05 5.88
N THR A 84 11.25 -4.37 6.54
CA THR A 84 10.82 -3.74 7.79
C THR A 84 10.35 -4.84 8.75
N SER A 85 9.36 -4.61 9.57
CA SER A 85 8.84 -5.66 10.44
C SER A 85 7.32 -5.80 10.32
N LEU A 86 6.83 -6.99 10.64
CA LEU A 86 5.40 -7.29 10.70
C LEU A 86 4.67 -6.36 11.67
N LYS A 87 5.34 -5.94 12.74
CA LYS A 87 4.83 -4.96 13.69
C LYS A 87 4.51 -3.61 13.04
N VAL A 88 5.32 -3.16 12.09
CA VAL A 88 5.07 -1.91 11.35
C VAL A 88 3.84 -2.05 10.48
N PHE A 89 3.74 -3.13 9.69
CA PHE A 89 2.58 -3.38 8.82
C PHE A 89 1.27 -3.52 9.61
N SER A 90 1.33 -4.13 10.79
CA SER A 90 0.16 -4.32 11.66
C SER A 90 -0.12 -3.14 12.59
N MET A 91 0.53 -1.99 12.40
CA MET A 91 0.38 -0.82 13.27
C MET A 91 0.63 -1.16 14.76
N GLY A 92 1.63 -1.99 15.03
CA GLY A 92 2.06 -2.37 16.38
C GLY A 92 1.30 -3.54 17.00
N ARG A 93 0.46 -4.25 16.25
CA ARG A 93 -0.43 -5.29 16.81
C ARG A 93 0.14 -6.69 16.73
N LEU A 94 1.02 -6.98 15.78
CA LEU A 94 1.66 -8.28 15.63
C LEU A 94 3.14 -8.22 16.06
N PRO A 95 3.77 -9.38 16.28
CA PRO A 95 5.16 -9.46 16.74
C PRO A 95 6.16 -8.74 15.82
N ASP A 96 7.30 -8.39 16.42
CA ASP A 96 8.39 -7.70 15.71
C ASP A 96 9.30 -8.73 15.02
N VAL A 97 8.80 -9.30 13.94
CA VAL A 97 9.56 -10.22 13.07
C VAL A 97 9.85 -9.54 11.73
N PRO A 98 11.00 -9.84 11.08
CA PRO A 98 11.34 -9.26 9.79
C PRO A 98 10.23 -9.50 8.75
N ALA A 99 9.92 -8.47 7.98
CA ALA A 99 8.96 -8.57 6.89
C ALA A 99 9.39 -7.69 5.73
N THR A 100 9.41 -8.27 4.53
CA THR A 100 9.76 -7.57 3.29
C THR A 100 8.54 -7.48 2.40
N GLN A 101 8.18 -6.27 1.97
CA GLN A 101 7.06 -6.07 1.06
C GLN A 101 7.46 -6.48 -0.35
N VAL A 102 6.67 -7.37 -0.95
CA VAL A 102 6.82 -7.82 -2.34
C VAL A 102 5.82 -7.12 -3.25
N TYR A 103 4.63 -6.87 -2.71
CA TYR A 103 3.54 -6.23 -3.44
C TYR A 103 2.60 -5.50 -2.48
N SER A 104 2.00 -4.43 -2.95
CA SER A 104 0.90 -3.75 -2.28
C SER A 104 -0.20 -3.40 -3.27
N GLY A 105 -1.43 -3.65 -2.88
CA GLY A 105 -2.63 -3.28 -3.62
C GLY A 105 -3.64 -2.58 -2.74
N LEU A 106 -4.43 -1.72 -3.35
CA LEU A 106 -5.50 -0.98 -2.70
C LEU A 106 -6.78 -1.15 -3.49
N GLU A 107 -7.83 -1.56 -2.81
CA GLU A 107 -9.20 -1.55 -3.32
C GLU A 107 -9.97 -0.38 -2.73
N ILE A 108 -10.67 0.34 -3.59
CA ILE A 108 -11.57 1.41 -3.18
C ILE A 108 -12.91 1.21 -3.84
N GLU A 109 -13.94 1.09 -3.00
CA GLU A 109 -15.33 1.02 -3.43
C GLU A 109 -16.16 2.11 -2.73
N PRO A 110 -16.41 3.22 -3.43
CA PRO A 110 -17.09 4.39 -2.84
C PRO A 110 -18.49 4.11 -2.32
N GLU A 111 -19.23 3.21 -2.98
CA GLU A 111 -20.62 2.92 -2.64
C GLU A 111 -20.73 2.19 -1.30
N SER A 112 -19.79 1.29 -1.00
CA SER A 112 -19.71 0.60 0.28
C SER A 112 -18.85 1.30 1.33
N GLY A 113 -18.04 2.27 0.90
CA GLY A 113 -17.01 2.90 1.71
C GLY A 113 -15.79 2.03 1.94
N ALA A 114 -15.63 0.92 1.20
CA ALA A 114 -14.50 0.03 1.41
C ALA A 114 -13.17 0.66 0.97
N TYR A 115 -12.15 0.47 1.81
CA TYR A 115 -10.77 0.88 1.58
C TYR A 115 -9.83 -0.20 2.11
N ASN A 116 -9.59 -1.19 1.28
CA ASN A 116 -8.87 -2.39 1.70
C ASN A 116 -7.48 -2.43 1.10
N PHE A 117 -6.49 -2.67 1.95
CA PHE A 117 -5.14 -2.98 1.51
C PHE A 117 -4.93 -4.50 1.42
N TYR A 118 -4.32 -4.91 0.35
CA TYR A 118 -3.74 -6.23 0.19
C TYR A 118 -2.24 -6.09 -0.06
N GLY A 119 -1.46 -6.95 0.59
CA GLY A 119 -0.02 -7.04 0.32
C GLY A 119 0.44 -8.49 0.22
N ARG A 120 1.57 -8.69 -0.49
CA ARG A 120 2.41 -9.87 -0.35
C ARG A 120 3.65 -9.48 0.42
N LEU A 121 3.93 -10.25 1.45
CA LEU A 121 5.08 -10.09 2.30
C LEU A 121 5.92 -11.37 2.26
N LYS A 122 7.22 -11.22 2.43
CA LYS A 122 8.09 -12.30 2.89
C LYS A 122 8.35 -12.08 4.36
N ILE A 123 7.95 -13.03 5.21
CA ILE A 123 7.96 -12.88 6.67
C ILE A 123 8.93 -13.86 7.30
N GLY A 124 9.60 -13.42 8.37
CA GLY A 124 10.56 -14.18 9.14
C GLY A 124 11.91 -14.35 8.45
N GLU A 125 12.85 -14.96 9.15
CA GLU A 125 14.18 -15.27 8.62
C GLU A 125 14.13 -16.22 7.41
N SER A 126 13.11 -17.11 7.38
CA SER A 126 12.89 -18.05 6.29
C SER A 126 12.20 -17.42 5.07
N GLN A 127 11.87 -16.15 5.11
CA GLN A 127 11.25 -15.40 3.99
C GLN A 127 9.99 -16.09 3.45
N ILE A 128 9.08 -16.49 4.34
CA ILE A 128 7.85 -17.18 3.99
C ILE A 128 6.90 -16.26 3.23
N ASP A 129 6.49 -16.69 2.05
CA ASP A 129 5.50 -15.96 1.25
C ASP A 129 4.14 -15.92 1.97
N SER A 130 3.68 -14.71 2.20
CA SER A 130 2.52 -14.43 3.04
C SER A 130 1.59 -13.42 2.39
N HIS A 131 0.29 -13.63 2.52
CA HIS A 131 -0.71 -12.60 2.29
C HIS A 131 -0.80 -11.69 3.52
N HIS A 132 -1.02 -10.42 3.27
CA HIS A 132 -1.40 -9.46 4.29
C HIS A 132 -2.66 -8.73 3.83
N LEU A 133 -3.63 -8.59 4.72
CA LEU A 133 -4.89 -7.92 4.45
C LEU A 133 -5.17 -6.90 5.56
N THR A 134 -5.49 -5.69 5.16
CA THR A 134 -5.93 -4.64 6.08
C THR A 134 -7.27 -4.13 5.60
N TYR A 135 -8.29 -4.31 6.41
CA TYR A 135 -9.65 -3.87 6.13
C TYR A 135 -9.85 -2.47 6.69
N GLY A 136 -10.39 -1.61 5.86
CA GLY A 136 -10.68 -0.24 6.25
C GLY A 136 -11.94 0.30 5.59
N ARG A 137 -12.38 1.41 6.13
CA ARG A 137 -13.47 2.20 5.58
C ARG A 137 -13.01 3.62 5.38
N PHE A 138 -13.42 4.24 4.30
CA PHE A 138 -13.15 5.65 4.11
C PHE A 138 -14.41 6.50 4.25
N GLU A 139 -14.21 7.72 4.71
CA GLU A 139 -15.26 8.71 4.94
C GLU A 139 -14.81 10.04 4.33
N ARG A 140 -15.69 10.66 3.56
CA ARG A 140 -15.54 12.05 3.13
C ARG A 140 -16.20 12.95 4.15
N ARG A 141 -15.62 14.14 4.37
CA ARG A 141 -16.19 15.16 5.23
C ARG A 141 -16.31 16.47 4.48
N GLU A 142 -17.45 17.11 4.62
CA GLU A 142 -17.76 18.38 3.92
C GLU A 142 -16.76 19.49 4.28
N GLU A 143 -16.28 19.51 5.52
CA GLU A 143 -15.30 20.49 5.99
C GLU A 143 -13.88 20.31 5.39
N ASN A 144 -13.62 19.17 4.76
CA ASN A 144 -12.34 18.85 4.11
C ASN A 144 -12.60 18.14 2.77
N PRO A 145 -13.09 18.83 1.75
CA PRO A 145 -13.55 18.21 0.50
C PRO A 145 -12.43 17.57 -0.33
N ASP A 146 -11.20 17.99 -0.13
CA ASP A 146 -9.99 17.49 -0.77
C ASP A 146 -9.40 16.26 -0.05
N ARG A 147 -9.94 15.87 1.12
CA ARG A 147 -9.45 14.79 1.95
C ARG A 147 -10.51 13.73 2.19
N PHE A 148 -10.03 12.54 2.43
CA PHE A 148 -10.83 11.47 3.00
C PHE A 148 -10.14 10.92 4.25
N PHE A 149 -10.93 10.31 5.11
CA PHE A 149 -10.48 9.70 6.35
C PHE A 149 -10.62 8.19 6.20
N VAL A 150 -9.61 7.46 6.61
CA VAL A 150 -9.63 6.00 6.64
C VAL A 150 -9.62 5.55 8.08
N GLU A 151 -10.54 4.69 8.43
CA GLU A 151 -10.61 3.97 9.69
C GLU A 151 -10.32 2.51 9.43
N PHE A 152 -9.26 1.99 10.01
CA PHE A 152 -8.89 0.58 9.84
C PHE A 152 -9.52 -0.27 10.92
N ASP A 153 -10.15 -1.37 10.52
CA ASP A 153 -10.90 -2.26 11.40
C ASP A 153 -10.09 -3.50 11.80
N LYS A 154 -9.39 -4.10 10.84
CA LYS A 154 -8.72 -5.39 11.04
C LYS A 154 -7.47 -5.50 10.17
N PHE A 155 -6.48 -6.19 10.70
CA PHE A 155 -5.30 -6.66 9.98
C PHE A 155 -5.20 -8.19 10.12
N GLU A 156 -4.79 -8.88 9.06
CA GLU A 156 -4.52 -10.31 9.10
C GLU A 156 -3.42 -10.73 8.14
N ILE A 157 -2.73 -11.81 8.48
CA ILE A 157 -1.75 -12.48 7.63
C ILE A 157 -2.12 -13.97 7.47
N ALA A 158 -1.73 -14.52 6.34
CA ALA A 158 -1.93 -15.94 6.03
C ALA A 158 -0.83 -16.43 5.09
N PRO A 159 -0.52 -17.73 5.08
CA PRO A 159 0.41 -18.28 4.10
C PRO A 159 -0.15 -18.16 2.68
N VAL A 160 0.73 -17.94 1.71
CA VAL A 160 0.37 -18.03 0.28
C VAL A 160 0.14 -19.49 -0.12
N ASP A 161 0.92 -20.41 0.47
CA ASP A 161 0.75 -21.83 0.28
C ASP A 161 -0.55 -22.31 0.94
N PRO A 162 -1.55 -22.75 0.16
CA PRO A 162 -2.84 -23.16 0.70
C PRO A 162 -2.79 -24.50 1.46
N ASP A 163 -1.72 -25.25 1.32
CA ASP A 163 -1.53 -26.55 1.96
C ASP A 163 -0.73 -26.43 3.27
N MET A 164 -0.16 -25.26 3.56
CA MET A 164 0.53 -24.97 4.82
C MET A 164 -0.47 -24.82 5.96
N SER A 165 -0.30 -25.61 7.02
CA SER A 165 -1.11 -25.43 8.23
C SER A 165 -0.78 -24.10 8.94
N LEU A 166 -1.72 -23.56 9.73
CA LEU A 166 -1.46 -22.34 10.51
C LEU A 166 -0.42 -22.57 11.61
N GLU A 167 -0.26 -23.80 12.08
CA GLU A 167 0.77 -24.18 13.06
C GLU A 167 2.15 -24.13 12.42
N ASP A 168 2.32 -24.81 11.28
CA ASP A 168 3.58 -24.78 10.52
C ASP A 168 3.93 -23.36 10.06
N TYR A 169 2.91 -22.59 9.68
CA TYR A 169 3.10 -21.20 9.27
C TYR A 169 3.63 -20.33 10.41
N ARG A 170 3.08 -20.45 11.63
CA ARG A 170 3.59 -19.71 12.80
C ARG A 170 5.05 -20.05 13.09
N GLU A 171 5.37 -21.33 13.08
CA GLU A 171 6.75 -21.79 13.27
C GLU A 171 7.68 -21.23 12.19
N ALA A 172 7.27 -21.32 10.93
CA ALA A 172 8.07 -20.90 9.79
C ALA A 172 8.36 -19.39 9.76
N ILE A 173 7.41 -18.53 10.18
CA ILE A 173 7.61 -17.10 10.27
C ILE A 173 8.27 -16.65 11.57
N GLY A 174 8.50 -17.56 12.53
CA GLY A 174 9.18 -17.29 13.78
C GLY A 174 8.31 -16.62 14.85
N VAL A 175 6.99 -16.86 14.84
CA VAL A 175 6.10 -16.39 15.92
C VAL A 175 5.69 -17.55 16.83
N GLY A 176 5.31 -17.23 18.07
CA GLY A 176 4.90 -18.23 19.04
C GLY A 176 3.60 -18.95 18.66
N PRO A 177 3.38 -20.17 19.18
CA PRO A 177 2.18 -20.95 18.83
C PRO A 177 0.87 -20.29 19.29
N GLU A 178 0.92 -19.47 20.33
CA GLU A 178 -0.24 -18.74 20.86
C GLU A 178 -0.42 -17.34 20.23
N GLU A 179 0.50 -16.91 19.37
CA GLU A 179 0.42 -15.60 18.74
C GLU A 179 -0.70 -15.56 17.70
N GLU A 180 -1.48 -14.51 17.76
CA GLU A 180 -2.54 -14.28 16.79
C GLU A 180 -1.94 -13.89 15.41
N LEU A 181 -2.54 -14.40 14.35
CA LEU A 181 -2.21 -14.04 12.97
C LEU A 181 -3.12 -12.92 12.43
N SER A 182 -3.97 -12.40 13.27
CA SER A 182 -4.86 -11.29 12.99
C SER A 182 -5.02 -10.36 14.19
N ALA A 183 -5.34 -9.11 13.92
CA ALA A 183 -5.63 -8.14 14.96
C ALA A 183 -6.82 -7.27 14.59
N VAL A 184 -7.76 -7.14 15.50
CA VAL A 184 -8.82 -6.13 15.42
C VAL A 184 -8.30 -4.86 16.07
N PHE A 185 -8.44 -3.75 15.37
CA PHE A 185 -8.02 -2.46 15.90
C PHE A 185 -9.08 -1.91 16.87
N SER A 186 -8.68 -1.72 18.13
CA SER A 186 -9.55 -1.10 19.14
C SER A 186 -8.68 -0.23 20.09
N PRO A 187 -8.78 1.11 20.01
CA PRO A 187 -9.56 1.86 19.02
C PRO A 187 -8.98 1.72 17.60
N SER A 188 -9.86 1.87 16.61
CA SER A 188 -9.45 1.89 15.21
C SER A 188 -8.58 3.10 14.91
N PRO A 189 -7.41 2.94 14.28
CA PRO A 189 -6.62 4.09 13.84
C PRO A 189 -7.36 4.84 12.73
N LYS A 190 -7.41 6.16 12.86
CA LYS A 190 -8.01 7.07 11.87
C LYS A 190 -6.91 7.90 11.25
N LEU A 191 -6.76 7.77 9.95
CA LEU A 191 -5.78 8.51 9.17
C LEU A 191 -6.51 9.30 8.09
N TRP A 192 -6.00 10.49 7.76
CA TRP A 192 -6.48 11.21 6.59
C TRP A 192 -5.51 11.04 5.43
N SER A 193 -6.06 11.12 4.25
CA SER A 193 -5.32 11.13 2.99
C SER A 193 -5.92 12.13 2.02
N HIS A 194 -5.08 12.64 1.13
CA HIS A 194 -5.45 13.55 0.07
C HIS A 194 -5.00 12.97 -1.28
N VAL A 195 -5.92 12.89 -2.24
CA VAL A 195 -5.59 12.49 -3.61
C VAL A 195 -5.13 13.72 -4.36
N ALA A 196 -3.83 13.94 -4.39
CA ALA A 196 -3.23 15.16 -4.92
C ALA A 196 -3.13 15.17 -6.46
N TYR A 197 -2.93 13.99 -7.06
CA TYR A 197 -2.96 13.80 -8.50
C TYR A 197 -3.75 12.53 -8.83
N MET A 198 -4.53 12.59 -9.88
CA MET A 198 -5.17 11.41 -10.43
C MET A 198 -5.44 11.59 -11.92
N ASP A 199 -5.15 10.56 -12.68
CA ASP A 199 -5.65 10.36 -14.04
C ASP A 199 -6.22 8.94 -14.18
N ASP A 200 -6.42 8.46 -15.40
CA ASP A 200 -7.04 7.17 -15.63
C ASP A 200 -6.16 6.00 -15.14
N ASP A 201 -4.83 6.18 -15.08
CA ASP A 201 -3.86 5.13 -14.81
C ASP A 201 -3.06 5.33 -13.53
N ILE A 202 -2.83 6.58 -13.12
CA ILE A 202 -1.98 6.94 -11.99
C ILE A 202 -2.78 7.68 -10.93
N ARG A 203 -2.55 7.30 -9.69
CA ARG A 203 -3.01 7.99 -8.50
C ARG A 203 -1.83 8.34 -7.61
N ILE A 204 -1.72 9.60 -7.21
CA ILE A 204 -0.76 10.04 -6.21
C ILE A 204 -1.52 10.54 -5.00
N GLN A 205 -1.25 9.94 -3.86
CA GLN A 205 -1.90 10.23 -2.61
C GLN A 205 -0.89 10.74 -1.60
N LEU A 206 -1.27 11.79 -0.87
CA LEU A 206 -0.53 12.29 0.28
C LEU A 206 -1.18 11.77 1.55
N GLY A 207 -0.39 11.18 2.43
CA GLY A 207 -0.87 10.65 3.70
C GLY A 207 -0.64 11.60 4.87
N GLN A 208 -1.36 11.41 5.95
CA GLN A 208 -1.20 12.13 7.22
C GLN A 208 0.23 12.06 7.76
N MET A 209 0.94 10.97 7.47
CA MET A 209 2.32 10.77 7.88
C MET A 209 3.34 11.48 6.97
N GLY A 210 2.88 12.32 6.04
CA GLY A 210 3.72 13.11 5.13
C GLY A 210 4.34 12.32 3.99
N GLY A 211 3.88 11.10 3.75
CA GLY A 211 4.37 10.27 2.68
C GLY A 211 3.63 10.48 1.37
N HIS A 212 4.33 10.19 0.27
CA HIS A 212 3.75 10.06 -1.06
C HIS A 212 3.45 8.59 -1.34
N TYR A 213 2.30 8.34 -1.96
CA TYR A 213 1.90 7.00 -2.39
C TYR A 213 1.57 7.10 -3.88
N VAL A 214 2.45 6.54 -4.72
CA VAL A 214 2.21 6.44 -6.16
C VAL A 214 1.63 5.07 -6.44
N MET A 215 0.46 5.04 -7.04
CA MET A 215 -0.29 3.82 -7.34
C MET A 215 -0.69 3.80 -8.80
N LEU A 216 -0.64 2.63 -9.41
CA LEU A 216 -1.06 2.39 -10.78
C LEU A 216 -2.38 1.61 -10.80
N ARG A 217 -3.27 1.98 -11.70
CA ARG A 217 -4.49 1.21 -11.91
C ARG A 217 -4.16 -0.21 -12.36
N THR A 218 -4.89 -1.17 -11.85
CA THR A 218 -4.72 -2.58 -12.20
C THR A 218 -6.06 -3.26 -12.38
N ASP A 219 -6.13 -4.19 -13.33
CA ASP A 219 -7.27 -5.07 -13.52
C ASP A 219 -7.15 -6.38 -12.72
N LEU A 220 -6.05 -6.54 -11.98
CA LEU A 220 -5.88 -7.70 -11.13
C LEU A 220 -6.96 -7.70 -10.05
N PRO A 221 -7.60 -8.86 -9.81
CA PRO A 221 -8.57 -8.97 -8.73
C PRO A 221 -7.91 -8.64 -7.40
N MET A 222 -8.63 -7.92 -6.55
CA MET A 222 -8.18 -7.71 -5.19
C MET A 222 -8.17 -9.04 -4.46
N TYR A 223 -6.99 -9.51 -4.14
CA TYR A 223 -6.80 -10.74 -3.39
C TYR A 223 -7.55 -10.74 -2.05
N ALA A 224 -7.68 -9.56 -1.42
CA ALA A 224 -8.45 -9.41 -0.20
C ALA A 224 -9.90 -9.88 -0.37
N LEU A 225 -10.57 -9.48 -1.46
CA LEU A 225 -11.94 -9.89 -1.74
C LEU A 225 -12.04 -11.37 -2.05
N GLU A 226 -11.14 -11.90 -2.85
CA GLU A 226 -11.15 -13.32 -3.20
C GLU A 226 -10.83 -14.20 -1.99
N TYR A 227 -9.88 -13.80 -1.16
CA TYR A 227 -9.55 -14.48 0.08
C TYR A 227 -10.73 -14.43 1.08
N ALA A 228 -11.34 -13.26 1.25
CA ALA A 228 -12.51 -13.10 2.11
C ALA A 228 -13.74 -13.91 1.65
N LYS A 229 -13.83 -14.19 0.35
CA LYS A 229 -14.84 -15.12 -0.21
C LYS A 229 -14.47 -16.59 -0.03
N GLY A 230 -13.31 -16.89 0.53
CA GLY A 230 -12.78 -18.26 0.68
C GLY A 230 -12.24 -18.85 -0.62
N ASN A 231 -12.01 -18.05 -1.64
CA ASN A 231 -11.41 -18.51 -2.88
C ASN A 231 -9.90 -18.67 -2.70
N LYS A 232 -9.36 -19.77 -3.26
CA LYS A 232 -7.92 -19.94 -3.33
C LYS A 232 -7.34 -18.91 -4.32
N ILE A 233 -6.32 -18.19 -3.88
CA ILE A 233 -5.60 -17.23 -4.73
C ILE A 233 -4.50 -18.02 -5.46
N ASP A 234 -4.43 -17.86 -6.78
CA ASP A 234 -3.32 -18.43 -7.55
C ASP A 234 -2.02 -17.68 -7.20
N PRO A 235 -1.05 -18.37 -6.55
CA PRO A 235 0.21 -17.75 -6.19
C PRO A 235 1.09 -17.38 -7.40
N GLN A 236 0.72 -17.83 -8.59
CA GLN A 236 1.41 -17.53 -9.85
C GLN A 236 0.98 -16.18 -10.44
N ILE A 237 -0.14 -15.62 -10.00
CA ILE A 237 -0.55 -14.29 -10.45
C ILE A 237 0.46 -13.28 -9.92
N LYS A 238 1.36 -12.87 -10.81
CA LYS A 238 2.29 -11.77 -10.51
C LYS A 238 1.54 -10.46 -10.72
N PRO A 239 1.63 -9.55 -9.76
CA PRO A 239 1.17 -8.18 -10.00
C PRO A 239 1.90 -7.62 -11.21
N VAL A 240 1.19 -6.87 -12.02
CA VAL A 240 1.83 -6.01 -13.02
C VAL A 240 2.48 -4.89 -12.22
N VAL A 241 3.81 -4.88 -12.22
CA VAL A 241 4.61 -3.83 -11.62
C VAL A 241 4.89 -2.82 -12.70
#